data_f651e4c5f26b2293825dc9c04200deeb
#
_entry.id   f651e4c5f26b2293825dc9c04200deeb
#
_cell.length_a   1.000
_cell.length_b   1.000
_cell.length_c   1.000
_cell.angle_alpha   90.00
_cell.angle_beta   90.00
_cell.angle_gamma   90.00
#
_symmetry.space_group_name_H-M   'P 1'
#
loop_
_entity.id
_entity.type
_entity.pdbx_description
1 polymer ?
#
loop_
_entity_poly.entity_id
_entity_poly.type
_entity_poly.pdbx_seq_one_letter_code
_entity_poly.pdbx_strand_id
1 'polypeptide(L)'
;MAFEGLSEKLNGVFKRLRGKGRLTEADVREGMREVRLALLEADVSYKVVKDFVADVTEKCVGADVLDSLTPAQQIIKIVNQELTALMGGTNARLTTASKGPTVVMMVGLQGAGKTTNGAKLAGLMRRSFGKRPLLVACDVDRPAAINQLQVVGKQLDIPVFEMGQIDPVTIAKEAVKYAADHGHDIVFLDTAGRLHIDEALMDELKAVKAAVHPNEILLVVDAMTGQDAVNAAKAFDDALGIDGVLLTKLDGDARGGAALSIRAVTGKPIKFVGTGEKLDMIEPFHPDRMAGRILGMGDMLTFIEKAEQQYDEKQAKKLEEKLRKNRLTLTDYLDQMEQLQSMGDLSQIADMLPGGMAKGFDPSQIDEKQMAHNKAIIQSMTPLERENPQILNASRKKRIAAGCGLEVVDVNRLLKSFEMLQQMTKAMTKGGGMRGLGGMMGGFGGKVARGTMHGFGRKKRLK
;
A
#
# COMPACT_ATOMS: atom_id res chain seq x y z
N MET A 1 -7.02 -4.70 -6.73
CA MET A 1 -6.47 -4.57 -5.36
C MET A 1 -5.65 -5.81 -5.01
N ALA A 2 -4.56 -5.62 -4.23
CA ALA A 2 -3.75 -6.77 -3.80
C ALA A 2 -4.61 -7.78 -3.02
N PHE A 3 -4.51 -9.06 -3.39
CA PHE A 3 -5.21 -10.19 -2.73
C PHE A 3 -6.74 -10.17 -2.79
N GLU A 4 -7.38 -9.31 -3.56
CA GLU A 4 -8.85 -9.14 -3.56
C GLU A 4 -9.60 -10.46 -3.77
N GLY A 5 -9.23 -11.22 -4.81
CA GLY A 5 -9.87 -12.49 -5.12
C GLY A 5 -9.71 -13.55 -4.01
N LEU A 6 -8.52 -13.61 -3.39
CA LEU A 6 -8.27 -14.51 -2.26
C LEU A 6 -9.03 -14.05 -1.02
N SER A 7 -9.00 -12.77 -0.72
CA SER A 7 -9.67 -12.17 0.44
C SER A 7 -11.18 -12.38 0.40
N GLU A 8 -11.83 -12.17 -0.74
CA GLU A 8 -13.27 -12.41 -0.90
C GLU A 8 -13.66 -13.86 -0.61
N LYS A 9 -12.90 -14.82 -1.15
CA LYS A 9 -13.15 -16.25 -0.93
C LYS A 9 -12.98 -16.66 0.52
N LEU A 10 -11.87 -16.26 1.15
CA LEU A 10 -11.62 -16.57 2.56
C LEU A 10 -12.66 -15.91 3.47
N ASN A 11 -13.04 -14.66 3.22
CA ASN A 11 -14.10 -13.99 3.96
C ASN A 11 -15.45 -14.72 3.83
N GLY A 12 -15.77 -15.26 2.65
CA GLY A 12 -16.96 -16.10 2.42
C GLY A 12 -16.97 -17.34 3.33
N VAL A 13 -15.84 -18.05 3.43
CA VAL A 13 -15.67 -19.21 4.31
C VAL A 13 -15.87 -18.82 5.78
N PHE A 14 -15.16 -17.79 6.23
CA PHE A 14 -15.23 -17.35 7.62
C PHE A 14 -16.58 -16.77 8.01
N LYS A 15 -17.29 -16.13 7.09
CA LYS A 15 -18.67 -15.66 7.32
C LYS A 15 -19.62 -16.84 7.59
N ARG A 16 -19.47 -17.95 6.88
CA ARG A 16 -20.26 -19.17 7.10
C ARG A 16 -19.94 -19.81 8.46
N LEU A 17 -18.66 -19.91 8.81
CA LEU A 17 -18.25 -20.43 10.12
C LEU A 17 -18.78 -19.56 11.28
N ARG A 18 -18.74 -18.23 11.13
CA ARG A 18 -19.33 -17.32 12.15
C ARG A 18 -20.84 -17.45 12.30
N GLY A 19 -21.54 -17.85 11.25
CA GLY A 19 -23.00 -18.06 11.29
C GLY A 19 -23.44 -19.32 12.05
N LYS A 20 -22.52 -20.26 12.32
CA LYS A 20 -22.76 -21.46 13.10
C LYS A 20 -22.40 -21.18 14.58
N GLY A 21 -23.36 -21.21 15.47
CA GLY A 21 -23.15 -20.89 16.89
C GLY A 21 -22.21 -21.84 17.63
N ARG A 22 -22.24 -23.14 17.30
CA ARG A 22 -21.26 -24.16 17.69
C ARG A 22 -20.63 -24.75 16.45
N LEU A 23 -19.33 -25.01 16.52
CA LEU A 23 -18.59 -25.64 15.41
C LEU A 23 -18.23 -27.07 15.82
N THR A 24 -18.43 -27.99 14.91
CA THR A 24 -17.96 -29.38 15.01
C THR A 24 -16.66 -29.55 14.24
N GLU A 25 -15.94 -30.62 14.51
CA GLU A 25 -14.76 -31.00 13.74
C GLU A 25 -15.06 -31.11 12.24
N ALA A 26 -16.23 -31.64 11.88
CA ALA A 26 -16.66 -31.74 10.48
C ALA A 26 -16.80 -30.34 9.82
N ASP A 27 -17.37 -29.36 10.53
CA ASP A 27 -17.50 -27.98 10.06
C ASP A 27 -16.14 -27.32 9.81
N VAL A 28 -15.18 -27.56 10.70
CA VAL A 28 -13.80 -27.06 10.55
C VAL A 28 -13.14 -27.69 9.34
N ARG A 29 -13.23 -29.02 9.18
CA ARG A 29 -12.63 -29.73 8.04
C ARG A 29 -13.26 -29.30 6.70
N GLU A 30 -14.56 -29.06 6.68
CA GLU A 30 -15.24 -28.51 5.50
C GLU A 30 -14.75 -27.10 5.18
N GLY A 31 -14.68 -26.21 6.17
CA GLY A 31 -14.14 -24.84 6.01
C GLY A 31 -12.69 -24.85 5.53
N MET A 32 -11.85 -25.72 6.07
CA MET A 32 -10.44 -25.83 5.66
C MET A 32 -10.31 -26.43 4.23
N ARG A 33 -11.24 -27.27 3.80
CA ARG A 33 -11.29 -27.72 2.39
C ARG A 33 -11.55 -26.54 1.43
N GLU A 34 -12.43 -25.64 1.80
CA GLU A 34 -12.69 -24.43 1.00
C GLU A 34 -11.51 -23.46 1.03
N VAL A 35 -10.86 -23.26 2.20
CA VAL A 35 -9.62 -22.48 2.32
C VAL A 35 -8.54 -23.07 1.38
N ARG A 36 -8.40 -24.40 1.33
CA ARG A 36 -7.51 -25.09 0.41
C ARG A 36 -7.79 -24.73 -1.04
N LEU A 37 -9.05 -24.78 -1.45
CA LEU A 37 -9.47 -24.44 -2.82
C LEU A 37 -9.16 -22.95 -3.12
N ALA A 38 -9.48 -22.05 -2.21
CA ALA A 38 -9.20 -20.62 -2.37
C ALA A 38 -7.71 -20.34 -2.56
N LEU A 39 -6.83 -20.99 -1.79
CA LEU A 39 -5.37 -20.85 -1.90
C LEU A 39 -4.84 -21.43 -3.23
N LEU A 40 -5.37 -22.58 -3.69
CA LEU A 40 -4.97 -23.17 -4.97
C LEU A 40 -5.41 -22.30 -6.15
N GLU A 41 -6.63 -21.75 -6.10
CA GLU A 41 -7.13 -20.81 -7.12
C GLU A 41 -6.37 -19.46 -7.09
N ALA A 42 -5.79 -19.11 -5.95
CA ALA A 42 -4.88 -17.98 -5.81
C ALA A 42 -3.46 -18.29 -6.30
N ASP A 43 -3.24 -19.44 -6.95
CA ASP A 43 -1.94 -19.85 -7.50
C ASP A 43 -0.84 -20.07 -6.44
N VAL A 44 -1.23 -20.46 -5.22
CA VAL A 44 -0.29 -20.88 -4.17
C VAL A 44 0.21 -22.29 -4.48
N SER A 45 1.51 -22.53 -4.27
CA SER A 45 2.14 -23.85 -4.49
C SER A 45 1.41 -24.97 -3.74
N TYR A 46 1.08 -26.06 -4.46
CA TYR A 46 0.33 -27.20 -3.90
C TYR A 46 0.93 -27.76 -2.60
N LYS A 47 2.25 -27.91 -2.54
CA LYS A 47 2.94 -28.38 -1.34
C LYS A 47 2.71 -27.44 -0.16
N VAL A 48 2.84 -26.13 -0.38
CA VAL A 48 2.62 -25.09 0.64
C VAL A 48 1.19 -25.12 1.13
N VAL A 49 0.21 -25.24 0.22
CA VAL A 49 -1.22 -25.31 0.59
C VAL A 49 -1.52 -26.57 1.40
N LYS A 50 -0.95 -27.73 1.01
CA LYS A 50 -1.15 -28.99 1.73
C LYS A 50 -0.66 -28.90 3.17
N ASP A 51 0.56 -28.44 3.35
CA ASP A 51 1.19 -28.35 4.66
C ASP A 51 0.47 -27.33 5.53
N PHE A 52 0.20 -26.13 5.00
CA PHE A 52 -0.56 -25.07 5.70
C PHE A 52 -1.95 -25.53 6.17
N VAL A 53 -2.74 -26.16 5.28
CA VAL A 53 -4.09 -26.62 5.62
C VAL A 53 -4.05 -27.75 6.66
N ALA A 54 -3.04 -28.62 6.62
CA ALA A 54 -2.87 -29.66 7.62
C ALA A 54 -2.59 -29.06 9.00
N ASP A 55 -1.61 -28.15 9.10
CA ASP A 55 -1.22 -27.49 10.35
C ASP A 55 -2.36 -26.67 10.96
N VAL A 56 -3.06 -25.88 10.12
CA VAL A 56 -4.22 -25.07 10.56
C VAL A 56 -5.35 -25.98 11.02
N THR A 57 -5.65 -27.08 10.30
CA THR A 57 -6.73 -28.00 10.66
C THR A 57 -6.45 -28.65 12.01
N GLU A 58 -5.23 -29.14 12.22
CA GLU A 58 -4.82 -29.75 13.49
C GLU A 58 -5.02 -28.78 14.67
N LYS A 59 -4.59 -27.52 14.52
CA LYS A 59 -4.76 -26.48 15.56
C LYS A 59 -6.20 -26.08 15.80
N CYS A 60 -7.03 -26.09 14.74
CA CYS A 60 -8.44 -25.69 14.84
C CYS A 60 -9.38 -26.77 15.39
N VAL A 61 -9.00 -28.06 15.32
CA VAL A 61 -9.83 -29.18 15.77
C VAL A 61 -9.63 -29.45 17.27
N GLY A 62 -8.67 -28.81 17.94
CA GLY A 62 -8.45 -28.94 19.38
C GLY A 62 -9.69 -28.57 20.21
N ALA A 63 -9.91 -29.29 21.31
CA ALA A 63 -11.03 -29.07 22.23
C ALA A 63 -11.11 -27.62 22.73
N ASP A 64 -9.98 -27.01 23.02
CA ASP A 64 -9.88 -25.62 23.49
C ASP A 64 -10.49 -24.61 22.50
N VAL A 65 -10.48 -24.91 21.19
CA VAL A 65 -11.06 -24.06 20.15
C VAL A 65 -12.53 -24.35 19.98
N LEU A 66 -12.91 -25.63 19.87
CA LEU A 66 -14.30 -26.04 19.61
C LEU A 66 -15.24 -25.75 20.79
N ASP A 67 -14.74 -25.88 22.01
CA ASP A 67 -15.48 -25.62 23.25
C ASP A 67 -15.46 -24.13 23.67
N SER A 68 -14.75 -23.28 22.95
CA SER A 68 -14.70 -21.84 23.23
C SER A 68 -16.05 -21.16 22.99
N LEU A 69 -16.30 -20.03 23.70
CA LEU A 69 -17.48 -19.19 23.45
C LEU A 69 -17.50 -18.53 22.08
N THR A 70 -16.35 -18.47 21.39
CA THR A 70 -16.19 -17.82 20.08
C THR A 70 -15.30 -18.65 19.13
N PRO A 71 -15.68 -19.90 18.79
CA PRO A 71 -14.81 -20.82 18.06
C PRO A 71 -14.42 -20.29 16.67
N ALA A 72 -15.35 -19.65 15.95
CA ALA A 72 -15.05 -19.06 14.64
C ALA A 72 -13.98 -17.94 14.71
N GLN A 73 -13.98 -17.13 15.80
CA GLN A 73 -12.97 -16.10 15.98
C GLN A 73 -11.59 -16.70 16.30
N GLN A 74 -11.56 -17.79 17.09
CA GLN A 74 -10.32 -18.54 17.37
C GLN A 74 -9.73 -19.12 16.09
N ILE A 75 -10.56 -19.72 15.23
CA ILE A 75 -10.12 -20.24 13.93
C ILE A 75 -9.51 -19.14 13.06
N ILE A 76 -10.16 -17.97 12.94
CA ILE A 76 -9.64 -16.85 12.17
C ILE A 76 -8.30 -16.36 12.74
N LYS A 77 -8.17 -16.31 14.08
CA LYS A 77 -6.91 -15.96 14.74
C LYS A 77 -5.80 -16.95 14.39
N ILE A 78 -6.09 -18.26 14.44
CA ILE A 78 -5.13 -19.31 14.08
C ILE A 78 -4.72 -19.17 12.62
N VAL A 79 -5.68 -19.01 11.69
CA VAL A 79 -5.38 -18.81 10.26
C VAL A 79 -4.52 -17.57 10.05
N ASN A 80 -4.79 -16.46 10.74
CA ASN A 80 -3.97 -15.26 10.66
C ASN A 80 -2.53 -15.50 11.13
N GLN A 81 -2.37 -16.18 12.25
CA GLN A 81 -1.05 -16.51 12.81
C GLN A 81 -0.25 -17.42 11.86
N GLU A 82 -0.89 -18.44 11.29
CA GLU A 82 -0.25 -19.36 10.36
C GLU A 82 0.09 -18.70 9.01
N LEU A 83 -0.78 -17.83 8.48
CA LEU A 83 -0.47 -17.02 7.29
C LEU A 83 0.71 -16.08 7.57
N THR A 84 0.73 -15.44 8.72
CA THR A 84 1.84 -14.58 9.14
C THR A 84 3.16 -15.38 9.23
N ALA A 85 3.13 -16.54 9.86
CA ALA A 85 4.29 -17.43 9.97
C ALA A 85 4.77 -17.92 8.60
N LEU A 86 3.84 -18.30 7.70
CA LEU A 86 4.13 -18.74 6.34
C LEU A 86 4.88 -17.65 5.55
N MET A 87 4.49 -16.39 5.71
CA MET A 87 5.13 -15.24 5.05
C MET A 87 6.40 -14.75 5.75
N GLY A 88 6.74 -15.28 6.95
CA GLY A 88 7.99 -14.96 7.60
C GLY A 88 7.93 -14.44 9.03
N GLY A 89 6.75 -14.29 9.59
CA GLY A 89 6.53 -13.86 10.98
C GLY A 89 6.77 -12.35 11.18
N THR A 90 7.96 -11.86 10.90
CA THR A 90 8.36 -10.47 11.11
C THR A 90 8.99 -9.85 9.87
N ASN A 91 9.00 -8.52 9.81
CA ASN A 91 9.68 -7.77 8.75
C ASN A 91 11.19 -8.05 8.77
N ALA A 92 11.75 -8.37 7.61
CA ALA A 92 13.20 -8.56 7.41
C ALA A 92 13.80 -7.28 6.80
N ARG A 93 14.78 -6.70 7.49
CA ARG A 93 15.49 -5.49 7.04
C ARG A 93 16.63 -5.84 6.08
N LEU A 94 17.14 -4.84 5.35
CA LEU A 94 18.39 -4.98 4.59
C LEU A 94 19.56 -5.20 5.53
N THR A 95 20.46 -6.05 5.09
CA THR A 95 21.77 -6.24 5.73
C THR A 95 22.65 -5.06 5.38
N THR A 96 23.19 -4.36 6.39
CA THR A 96 24.03 -3.19 6.19
C THR A 96 25.49 -3.51 6.47
N ALA A 97 26.40 -2.87 5.74
CA ALA A 97 27.81 -2.98 5.98
C ALA A 97 28.20 -2.39 7.34
N SER A 98 29.15 -3.01 8.04
CA SER A 98 29.72 -2.46 9.27
C SER A 98 30.77 -1.37 9.00
N LYS A 99 31.39 -1.39 7.82
CA LYS A 99 32.39 -0.41 7.34
C LYS A 99 32.19 -0.17 5.85
N GLY A 100 32.36 1.07 5.41
CA GLY A 100 32.19 1.48 4.02
C GLY A 100 30.74 1.48 3.54
N PRO A 101 30.50 1.64 2.26
CA PRO A 101 29.15 1.64 1.68
C PRO A 101 28.52 0.26 1.72
N THR A 102 27.23 0.20 2.04
CA THR A 102 26.42 -1.02 1.90
C THR A 102 26.17 -1.25 0.40
N VAL A 103 26.50 -2.41 -0.12
CA VAL A 103 26.28 -2.78 -1.52
C VAL A 103 25.05 -3.67 -1.62
N VAL A 104 24.05 -3.21 -2.35
CA VAL A 104 22.81 -3.94 -2.66
C VAL A 104 22.81 -4.28 -4.15
N MET A 105 22.82 -5.57 -4.47
CA MET A 105 22.78 -6.07 -5.84
C MET A 105 21.36 -6.45 -6.21
N MET A 106 20.78 -5.72 -7.18
CA MET A 106 19.43 -5.96 -7.67
C MET A 106 19.48 -6.99 -8.79
N VAL A 107 18.90 -8.18 -8.58
CA VAL A 107 18.88 -9.25 -9.58
C VAL A 107 17.45 -9.64 -9.96
N GLY A 108 17.27 -10.33 -11.10
CA GLY A 108 15.95 -10.81 -11.53
C GLY A 108 15.76 -10.75 -13.05
N LEU A 109 14.65 -11.30 -13.53
CA LEU A 109 14.33 -11.37 -14.95
C LEU A 109 14.06 -9.98 -15.57
N GLN A 110 14.12 -9.91 -16.90
CA GLN A 110 13.72 -8.72 -17.63
C GLN A 110 12.24 -8.41 -17.39
N GLY A 111 11.91 -7.13 -17.22
CA GLY A 111 10.53 -6.71 -16.97
C GLY A 111 10.04 -6.88 -15.52
N ALA A 112 10.82 -7.53 -14.64
CA ALA A 112 10.48 -7.65 -13.22
C ALA A 112 10.48 -6.31 -12.46
N GLY A 113 11.05 -5.24 -13.04
CA GLY A 113 11.05 -3.91 -12.46
C GLY A 113 12.28 -3.57 -11.63
N LYS A 114 13.45 -4.21 -11.87
CA LYS A 114 14.71 -3.96 -11.14
C LYS A 114 15.07 -2.48 -11.08
N THR A 115 15.26 -1.85 -12.23
CA THR A 115 15.66 -0.44 -12.37
C THR A 115 14.75 0.50 -11.60
N THR A 116 13.44 0.38 -11.81
CA THR A 116 12.46 1.26 -11.15
C THR A 116 12.38 1.02 -9.65
N ASN A 117 12.32 -0.25 -9.21
CA ASN A 117 12.19 -0.54 -7.79
C ASN A 117 13.51 -0.43 -7.02
N GLY A 118 14.65 -0.62 -7.67
CA GLY A 118 15.95 -0.27 -7.11
C GLY A 118 16.05 1.23 -6.79
N ALA A 119 15.62 2.07 -7.73
CA ALA A 119 15.55 3.51 -7.52
C ALA A 119 14.51 3.92 -6.46
N LYS A 120 13.30 3.30 -6.45
CA LYS A 120 12.30 3.51 -5.38
C LYS A 120 12.87 3.15 -4.00
N LEU A 121 13.57 2.03 -3.91
CA LEU A 121 14.20 1.58 -2.67
C LEU A 121 15.30 2.55 -2.21
N ALA A 122 16.12 3.04 -3.13
CA ALA A 122 17.10 4.09 -2.85
C ALA A 122 16.42 5.37 -2.32
N GLY A 123 15.31 5.77 -2.93
CA GLY A 123 14.48 6.88 -2.46
C GLY A 123 13.91 6.65 -1.06
N LEU A 124 13.44 5.44 -0.76
CA LEU A 124 12.98 5.04 0.58
C LEU A 124 14.12 5.12 1.61
N MET A 125 15.32 4.60 1.27
CA MET A 125 16.49 4.65 2.15
C MET A 125 16.89 6.10 2.46
N ARG A 126 16.80 6.99 1.48
CA ARG A 126 17.09 8.42 1.69
C ARG A 126 16.04 9.08 2.60
N ARG A 127 14.73 8.91 2.29
CA ARG A 127 13.65 9.60 3.01
C ARG A 127 13.46 9.09 4.44
N SER A 128 13.43 7.77 4.61
CA SER A 128 13.05 7.16 5.90
C SER A 128 14.24 6.82 6.78
N PHE A 129 15.44 6.63 6.20
CA PHE A 129 16.62 6.20 6.95
C PHE A 129 17.78 7.18 6.86
N GLY A 130 17.60 8.33 6.20
CA GLY A 130 18.61 9.39 6.09
C GLY A 130 19.90 8.97 5.37
N LYS A 131 19.83 7.89 4.53
CA LYS A 131 20.99 7.38 3.79
C LYS A 131 21.30 8.25 2.59
N ARG A 132 22.55 8.18 2.13
CA ARG A 132 23.06 8.83 0.89
C ARG A 132 23.27 7.77 -0.18
N PRO A 133 22.21 7.40 -0.94
CA PRO A 133 22.29 6.34 -1.93
C PRO A 133 23.03 6.77 -3.19
N LEU A 134 23.64 5.79 -3.87
CA LEU A 134 24.17 5.87 -5.21
C LEU A 134 23.50 4.77 -6.05
N LEU A 135 22.95 5.14 -7.20
CA LEU A 135 22.46 4.19 -8.21
C LEU A 135 23.58 3.88 -9.20
N VAL A 136 23.71 2.64 -9.64
CA VAL A 136 24.78 2.19 -10.54
C VAL A 136 24.20 1.44 -11.71
N ALA A 137 24.49 1.91 -12.94
CA ALA A 137 24.00 1.32 -14.17
C ALA A 137 24.91 0.16 -14.62
N CYS A 138 24.60 -1.07 -14.20
CA CYS A 138 25.27 -2.29 -14.63
C CYS A 138 24.49 -3.07 -15.71
N ASP A 139 23.28 -2.64 -16.12
CA ASP A 139 22.55 -3.18 -17.29
C ASP A 139 23.09 -2.51 -18.58
N VAL A 140 24.24 -2.98 -19.02
CA VAL A 140 24.97 -2.40 -20.18
C VAL A 140 24.51 -2.94 -21.53
N ASP A 141 23.84 -4.10 -21.55
CA ASP A 141 23.30 -4.71 -22.76
C ASP A 141 22.18 -3.87 -23.37
N ARG A 142 21.58 -3.00 -22.56
CA ARG A 142 20.45 -2.17 -22.93
C ARG A 142 20.75 -0.68 -22.72
N PRO A 143 21.19 0.06 -23.75
CA PRO A 143 21.49 1.50 -23.63
C PRO A 143 20.32 2.32 -23.06
N ALA A 144 19.09 1.90 -23.38
CA ALA A 144 17.90 2.54 -22.83
C ALA A 144 17.76 2.37 -21.30
N ALA A 145 18.31 1.31 -20.68
CA ALA A 145 18.26 1.08 -19.25
C ALA A 145 19.12 2.10 -18.48
N ILE A 146 20.31 2.44 -19.01
CA ILE A 146 21.18 3.48 -18.43
C ILE A 146 20.43 4.82 -18.42
N ASN A 147 19.87 5.24 -19.57
CA ASN A 147 19.09 6.47 -19.66
C ASN A 147 17.86 6.46 -18.72
N GLN A 148 17.18 5.32 -18.62
CA GLN A 148 16.04 5.16 -17.72
C GLN A 148 16.47 5.37 -16.25
N LEU A 149 17.56 4.75 -15.84
CA LEU A 149 18.09 4.91 -14.48
C LEU A 149 18.48 6.36 -14.18
N GLN A 150 19.10 7.06 -15.15
CA GLN A 150 19.45 8.48 -15.03
C GLN A 150 18.21 9.37 -14.87
N VAL A 151 17.15 9.12 -15.67
CA VAL A 151 15.89 9.89 -15.57
C VAL A 151 15.25 9.69 -14.18
N VAL A 152 15.15 8.45 -13.71
CA VAL A 152 14.56 8.14 -12.42
C VAL A 152 15.43 8.66 -11.26
N GLY A 153 16.75 8.52 -11.37
CA GLY A 153 17.70 9.10 -10.39
C GLY A 153 17.54 10.61 -10.26
N LYS A 154 17.43 11.32 -11.39
CA LYS A 154 17.18 12.76 -11.40
C LYS A 154 15.84 13.15 -10.76
N GLN A 155 14.78 12.39 -11.01
CA GLN A 155 13.47 12.65 -10.38
C GLN A 155 13.51 12.47 -8.86
N LEU A 156 14.33 11.54 -8.37
CA LEU A 156 14.52 11.28 -6.94
C LEU A 156 15.63 12.13 -6.33
N ASP A 157 16.34 12.95 -7.10
CA ASP A 157 17.54 13.69 -6.68
C ASP A 157 18.61 12.74 -6.07
N ILE A 158 18.82 11.58 -6.73
CA ILE A 158 19.82 10.57 -6.37
C ILE A 158 20.83 10.48 -7.51
N PRO A 159 22.14 10.57 -7.21
CA PRO A 159 23.18 10.44 -8.25
C PRO A 159 23.21 9.04 -8.84
N VAL A 160 23.53 9.00 -10.13
CA VAL A 160 23.69 7.77 -10.91
C VAL A 160 25.12 7.68 -11.39
N PHE A 161 25.79 6.59 -11.06
CA PHE A 161 27.11 6.25 -11.56
C PHE A 161 26.97 5.39 -12.81
N GLU A 162 27.62 5.78 -13.89
CA GLU A 162 27.65 5.05 -15.15
C GLU A 162 29.02 5.19 -15.82
N MET A 163 29.40 4.23 -16.61
CA MET A 163 30.66 4.23 -17.40
C MET A 163 30.39 3.82 -18.86
N GLY A 164 29.16 3.98 -19.33
CA GLY A 164 28.76 3.52 -20.66
C GLY A 164 28.67 1.99 -20.77
N GLN A 165 28.86 1.48 -21.98
CA GLN A 165 28.74 0.06 -22.29
C GLN A 165 30.08 -0.68 -22.14
N ILE A 166 30.59 -0.80 -20.94
CA ILE A 166 31.77 -1.58 -20.60
C ILE A 166 31.40 -2.76 -19.69
N ASP A 167 32.40 -3.58 -19.34
CA ASP A 167 32.20 -4.73 -18.47
C ASP A 167 31.49 -4.36 -17.14
N PRO A 168 30.36 -5.01 -16.80
CA PRO A 168 29.59 -4.73 -15.56
C PRO A 168 30.39 -4.93 -14.29
N VAL A 169 31.35 -5.85 -14.28
CA VAL A 169 32.24 -6.14 -13.14
C VAL A 169 33.11 -4.93 -12.85
N THR A 170 33.65 -4.32 -13.90
CA THR A 170 34.46 -3.11 -13.80
C THR A 170 33.64 -1.92 -13.29
N ILE A 171 32.44 -1.73 -13.84
CA ILE A 171 31.52 -0.67 -13.40
C ILE A 171 31.21 -0.83 -11.91
N ALA A 172 30.88 -2.03 -11.47
CA ALA A 172 30.51 -2.30 -10.07
C ALA A 172 31.67 -2.00 -9.11
N LYS A 173 32.92 -2.38 -9.45
CA LYS A 173 34.10 -2.10 -8.65
C LYS A 173 34.39 -0.61 -8.51
N GLU A 174 34.39 0.11 -9.64
CA GLU A 174 34.66 1.55 -9.67
C GLU A 174 33.53 2.32 -8.95
N ALA A 175 32.28 1.88 -9.07
CA ALA A 175 31.16 2.49 -8.36
C ALA A 175 31.27 2.35 -6.83
N VAL A 176 31.66 1.19 -6.31
CA VAL A 176 31.88 0.99 -4.86
C VAL A 176 33.00 1.88 -4.35
N LYS A 177 34.10 1.98 -5.10
CA LYS A 177 35.20 2.89 -4.79
C LYS A 177 34.72 4.36 -4.81
N TYR A 178 34.05 4.77 -5.88
CA TYR A 178 33.48 6.10 -6.00
C TYR A 178 32.55 6.44 -4.83
N ALA A 179 31.71 5.49 -4.43
CA ALA A 179 30.80 5.66 -3.30
C ALA A 179 31.56 5.92 -2.00
N ALA A 180 32.63 5.18 -1.73
CA ALA A 180 33.47 5.39 -0.56
C ALA A 180 34.15 6.76 -0.57
N ASP A 181 34.72 7.17 -1.72
CA ASP A 181 35.46 8.42 -1.88
C ASP A 181 34.52 9.65 -1.78
N HIS A 182 33.25 9.52 -2.21
CA HIS A 182 32.28 10.63 -2.22
C HIS A 182 31.27 10.56 -1.04
N GLY A 183 31.47 9.62 -0.13
CA GLY A 183 30.69 9.54 1.10
C GLY A 183 29.26 9.05 0.91
N HIS A 184 28.99 8.26 -0.14
CA HIS A 184 27.75 7.48 -0.24
C HIS A 184 27.81 6.30 0.71
N ASP A 185 26.71 6.02 1.43
CA ASP A 185 26.68 4.99 2.44
C ASP A 185 25.87 3.74 2.01
N ILE A 186 25.20 3.82 0.86
CA ILE A 186 24.50 2.68 0.24
C ILE A 186 24.55 2.77 -1.29
N VAL A 187 24.85 1.65 -1.94
CA VAL A 187 24.99 1.54 -3.39
C VAL A 187 24.00 0.51 -3.91
N PHE A 188 23.24 0.85 -4.93
CA PHE A 188 22.31 -0.05 -5.60
C PHE A 188 22.85 -0.38 -6.99
N LEU A 189 23.26 -1.62 -7.21
CA LEU A 189 23.71 -2.11 -8.51
C LEU A 189 22.50 -2.60 -9.30
N ASP A 190 22.11 -1.86 -10.35
CA ASP A 190 21.05 -2.27 -11.29
C ASP A 190 21.66 -3.17 -12.36
N THR A 191 21.54 -4.50 -12.17
CA THR A 191 22.16 -5.48 -13.06
C THR A 191 21.29 -5.81 -14.26
N ALA A 192 21.89 -6.39 -15.29
CA ALA A 192 21.18 -6.91 -16.45
C ALA A 192 20.09 -7.91 -16.05
N GLY A 193 19.10 -8.05 -16.91
CA GLY A 193 18.08 -9.08 -16.80
C GLY A 193 17.73 -9.58 -18.19
N ARG A 194 17.61 -10.90 -18.32
CA ARG A 194 17.17 -11.55 -19.56
C ARG A 194 15.76 -12.10 -19.41
N LEU A 195 15.14 -12.44 -20.53
CA LEU A 195 13.77 -13.00 -20.55
C LEU A 195 13.70 -14.36 -19.84
N HIS A 196 14.81 -15.12 -19.91
CA HIS A 196 14.95 -16.43 -19.29
C HIS A 196 16.24 -16.50 -18.48
N ILE A 197 16.27 -17.41 -17.54
CA ILE A 197 17.48 -17.75 -16.78
C ILE A 197 18.38 -18.59 -17.69
N ASP A 198 19.51 -18.04 -18.09
CA ASP A 198 20.55 -18.73 -18.86
C ASP A 198 21.90 -18.70 -18.12
N GLU A 199 22.82 -19.54 -18.57
CA GLU A 199 24.16 -19.65 -17.96
C GLU A 199 24.94 -18.34 -18.04
N ALA A 200 24.84 -17.63 -19.17
CA ALA A 200 25.59 -16.39 -19.38
C ALA A 200 25.16 -15.28 -18.41
N LEU A 201 23.86 -15.13 -18.16
CA LEU A 201 23.35 -14.21 -17.15
C LEU A 201 23.85 -14.59 -15.75
N MET A 202 23.77 -15.88 -15.41
CA MET A 202 24.19 -16.34 -14.09
C MET A 202 25.70 -16.19 -13.87
N ASP A 203 26.50 -16.40 -14.89
CA ASP A 203 27.96 -16.25 -14.79
C ASP A 203 28.35 -14.76 -14.66
N GLU A 204 27.69 -13.86 -15.38
CA GLU A 204 27.87 -12.41 -15.23
C GLU A 204 27.54 -11.98 -13.78
N LEU A 205 26.36 -12.39 -13.27
CA LEU A 205 25.93 -12.04 -11.91
C LEU A 205 26.86 -12.62 -10.85
N LYS A 206 27.38 -13.86 -11.04
CA LYS A 206 28.39 -14.47 -10.14
C LYS A 206 29.70 -13.67 -10.20
N ALA A 207 30.12 -13.23 -11.37
CA ALA A 207 31.35 -12.43 -11.52
C ALA A 207 31.21 -11.07 -10.80
N VAL A 208 30.09 -10.37 -10.96
CA VAL A 208 29.81 -9.13 -10.23
C VAL A 208 29.79 -9.40 -8.73
N LYS A 209 29.06 -10.43 -8.27
CA LYS A 209 29.02 -10.83 -6.85
C LYS A 209 30.41 -11.08 -6.27
N ALA A 210 31.25 -11.85 -6.99
CA ALA A 210 32.61 -12.15 -6.55
C ALA A 210 33.52 -10.91 -6.49
N ALA A 211 33.25 -9.90 -7.34
CA ALA A 211 34.03 -8.70 -7.45
C ALA A 211 33.78 -7.67 -6.35
N VAL A 212 32.52 -7.53 -5.92
CA VAL A 212 32.12 -6.47 -4.98
C VAL A 212 31.62 -6.99 -3.62
N HIS A 213 31.46 -8.31 -3.47
CA HIS A 213 30.97 -8.95 -2.24
C HIS A 213 29.75 -8.20 -1.66
N PRO A 214 28.60 -8.17 -2.36
CA PRO A 214 27.46 -7.39 -1.93
C PRO A 214 27.00 -7.81 -0.52
N ASN A 215 26.56 -6.84 0.28
CA ASN A 215 25.98 -7.09 1.59
C ASN A 215 24.57 -7.69 1.48
N GLU A 216 23.93 -7.42 0.34
CA GLU A 216 22.56 -7.87 0.06
C GLU A 216 22.42 -8.18 -1.42
N ILE A 217 21.94 -9.37 -1.75
CA ILE A 217 21.48 -9.75 -3.08
C ILE A 217 19.96 -9.79 -3.03
N LEU A 218 19.32 -8.78 -3.63
CA LEU A 218 17.88 -8.62 -3.60
C LEU A 218 17.25 -9.03 -4.92
N LEU A 219 16.54 -10.14 -4.92
CA LEU A 219 15.81 -10.61 -6.09
C LEU A 219 14.53 -9.80 -6.30
N VAL A 220 14.38 -9.22 -7.47
CA VAL A 220 13.18 -8.49 -7.89
C VAL A 220 12.30 -9.41 -8.72
N VAL A 221 11.06 -9.61 -8.29
CA VAL A 221 10.12 -10.55 -8.91
C VAL A 221 8.77 -9.88 -9.09
N ASP A 222 8.15 -10.11 -10.25
CA ASP A 222 6.79 -9.66 -10.55
C ASP A 222 5.77 -10.60 -9.86
N ALA A 223 5.01 -10.08 -8.91
CA ALA A 223 4.01 -10.86 -8.16
C ALA A 223 2.92 -11.44 -9.08
N MET A 224 2.61 -10.78 -10.20
CA MET A 224 1.57 -11.22 -11.14
C MET A 224 1.94 -12.49 -11.91
N THR A 225 3.21 -12.89 -11.94
CA THR A 225 3.67 -14.10 -12.65
C THR A 225 3.41 -15.40 -11.87
N GLY A 226 2.85 -15.32 -10.65
CA GLY A 226 2.40 -16.49 -9.89
C GLY A 226 3.52 -17.50 -9.62
N GLN A 227 3.34 -18.75 -10.07
CA GLN A 227 4.34 -19.83 -9.85
C GLN A 227 5.65 -19.59 -10.59
N ASP A 228 5.68 -18.87 -11.70
CA ASP A 228 6.93 -18.54 -12.39
C ASP A 228 7.82 -17.64 -11.51
N ALA A 229 7.22 -16.76 -10.71
CA ALA A 229 7.93 -15.98 -9.70
C ALA A 229 8.66 -16.90 -8.69
N VAL A 230 7.99 -17.95 -8.24
CA VAL A 230 8.54 -18.93 -7.27
C VAL A 230 9.65 -19.74 -7.90
N ASN A 231 9.47 -20.20 -9.14
CA ASN A 231 10.48 -20.93 -9.90
C ASN A 231 11.73 -20.07 -10.15
N ALA A 232 11.54 -18.82 -10.55
CA ALA A 232 12.64 -17.87 -10.72
C ALA A 232 13.37 -17.64 -9.38
N ALA A 233 12.64 -17.42 -8.29
CA ALA A 233 13.23 -17.20 -6.98
C ALA A 233 14.12 -18.39 -6.56
N LYS A 234 13.64 -19.61 -6.76
CA LYS A 234 14.43 -20.80 -6.48
C LYS A 234 15.70 -20.89 -7.33
N ALA A 235 15.60 -20.66 -8.64
CA ALA A 235 16.74 -20.74 -9.53
C ALA A 235 17.81 -19.68 -9.23
N PHE A 236 17.40 -18.45 -8.93
CA PHE A 236 18.33 -17.40 -8.50
C PHE A 236 18.97 -17.70 -7.14
N ASP A 237 18.22 -18.29 -6.20
CA ASP A 237 18.77 -18.69 -4.91
C ASP A 237 19.78 -19.82 -5.04
N ASP A 238 19.46 -20.86 -5.82
CA ASP A 238 20.36 -22.00 -6.08
C ASP A 238 21.67 -21.54 -6.75
N ALA A 239 21.61 -20.54 -7.65
CA ALA A 239 22.77 -20.07 -8.42
C ALA A 239 23.61 -19.02 -7.69
N LEU A 240 22.96 -18.08 -6.99
CA LEU A 240 23.61 -16.91 -6.40
C LEU A 240 23.52 -16.88 -4.88
N GLY A 241 22.57 -17.58 -4.25
CA GLY A 241 22.29 -17.44 -2.81
C GLY A 241 21.77 -16.02 -2.51
N ILE A 242 20.51 -15.78 -2.84
CA ILE A 242 19.86 -14.48 -2.56
C ILE A 242 19.65 -14.25 -1.07
N ASP A 243 19.59 -13.01 -0.62
CA ASP A 243 19.39 -12.64 0.80
C ASP A 243 17.95 -12.20 1.07
N GLY A 244 17.21 -11.88 0.05
CA GLY A 244 15.80 -11.49 0.15
C GLY A 244 15.14 -11.23 -1.19
N VAL A 245 13.85 -10.98 -1.14
CA VAL A 245 13.00 -10.76 -2.30
C VAL A 245 12.29 -9.40 -2.20
N LEU A 246 12.21 -8.70 -3.32
CA LEU A 246 11.37 -7.54 -3.54
C LEU A 246 10.27 -7.93 -4.52
N LEU A 247 9.01 -7.94 -4.07
CA LEU A 247 7.87 -8.19 -4.93
C LEU A 247 7.42 -6.89 -5.58
N THR A 248 7.24 -6.92 -6.90
CA THR A 248 6.72 -5.79 -7.67
C THR A 248 5.29 -6.04 -8.11
N LYS A 249 4.58 -4.98 -8.48
CA LYS A 249 3.22 -5.02 -9.02
C LYS A 249 2.21 -5.73 -8.12
N LEU A 250 2.41 -5.64 -6.82
CA LEU A 250 1.50 -6.28 -5.86
C LEU A 250 0.10 -5.66 -5.92
N ASP A 251 -0.02 -4.40 -6.32
CA ASP A 251 -1.28 -3.68 -6.56
C ASP A 251 -2.13 -4.32 -7.67
N GLY A 252 -1.50 -4.95 -8.66
CA GLY A 252 -2.17 -5.69 -9.74
C GLY A 252 -2.42 -7.17 -9.42
N ASP A 253 -1.83 -7.71 -8.35
CA ASP A 253 -1.96 -9.12 -7.99
C ASP A 253 -3.19 -9.39 -7.09
N ALA A 254 -4.30 -9.73 -7.73
CA ALA A 254 -5.52 -10.12 -7.03
C ALA A 254 -5.44 -11.53 -6.39
N ARG A 255 -4.46 -12.36 -6.76
CA ARG A 255 -4.30 -13.75 -6.31
C ARG A 255 -3.39 -13.90 -5.10
N GLY A 256 -2.20 -13.28 -5.14
CA GLY A 256 -1.25 -13.28 -4.02
C GLY A 256 -0.43 -14.56 -3.82
N GLY A 257 -0.50 -15.49 -4.75
CA GLY A 257 0.15 -16.81 -4.62
C GLY A 257 1.66 -16.74 -4.51
N ALA A 258 2.30 -15.81 -5.23
CA ALA A 258 3.74 -15.59 -5.17
C ALA A 258 4.18 -15.18 -3.76
N ALA A 259 3.49 -14.23 -3.13
CA ALA A 259 3.82 -13.75 -1.78
C ALA A 259 3.75 -14.88 -0.71
N LEU A 260 2.78 -15.79 -0.85
CA LEU A 260 2.60 -16.92 0.06
C LEU A 260 3.60 -18.07 -0.20
N SER A 261 4.08 -18.22 -1.44
CA SER A 261 4.88 -19.39 -1.85
C SER A 261 6.39 -19.15 -1.82
N ILE A 262 6.86 -17.94 -2.13
CA ILE A 262 8.30 -17.67 -2.31
C ILE A 262 9.10 -18.04 -1.07
N ARG A 263 8.68 -17.56 0.11
CA ARG A 263 9.40 -17.87 1.35
C ARG A 263 9.35 -19.36 1.70
N ALA A 264 8.20 -19.98 1.55
CA ALA A 264 8.03 -21.40 1.86
C ALA A 264 8.89 -22.31 0.96
N VAL A 265 9.14 -21.89 -0.29
CA VAL A 265 9.94 -22.66 -1.26
C VAL A 265 11.43 -22.36 -1.15
N THR A 266 11.81 -21.09 -0.96
CA THR A 266 13.23 -20.67 -0.94
C THR A 266 13.81 -20.53 0.47
N GLY A 267 12.97 -20.40 1.49
CA GLY A 267 13.41 -20.02 2.84
C GLY A 267 13.81 -18.54 2.97
N LYS A 268 13.82 -17.77 1.87
CA LYS A 268 14.29 -16.38 1.85
C LYS A 268 13.15 -15.39 2.16
N PRO A 269 13.42 -14.35 2.94
CA PRO A 269 12.38 -13.40 3.33
C PRO A 269 11.99 -12.48 2.17
N ILE A 270 10.72 -12.14 2.10
CA ILE A 270 10.28 -10.97 1.34
C ILE A 270 10.61 -9.75 2.19
N LYS A 271 11.37 -8.80 1.66
CA LYS A 271 11.82 -7.61 2.40
C LYS A 271 11.03 -6.36 2.04
N PHE A 272 10.68 -6.20 0.77
CA PHE A 272 9.97 -5.05 0.26
C PHE A 272 8.90 -5.43 -0.76
N VAL A 273 7.92 -4.54 -0.92
CA VAL A 273 6.88 -4.64 -1.96
C VAL A 273 6.70 -3.31 -2.67
N GLY A 274 6.59 -3.39 -4.00
CA GLY A 274 6.15 -2.28 -4.84
C GLY A 274 4.63 -2.32 -4.96
N THR A 275 3.98 -1.24 -4.56
CA THR A 275 2.52 -1.13 -4.43
C THR A 275 1.90 -0.19 -5.46
N GLY A 276 2.61 0.13 -6.54
CA GLY A 276 2.12 0.99 -7.62
C GLY A 276 3.24 1.58 -8.48
N GLU A 277 2.90 2.43 -9.44
CA GLU A 277 3.84 2.97 -10.42
C GLU A 277 4.67 4.15 -9.90
N LYS A 278 4.12 4.99 -9.01
CA LYS A 278 4.79 6.19 -8.51
C LYS A 278 6.09 5.84 -7.76
N LEU A 279 7.05 6.76 -7.79
CA LEU A 279 8.39 6.54 -7.22
C LEU A 279 8.45 6.45 -5.70
N ASP A 280 7.39 6.83 -5.01
CA ASP A 280 7.21 6.70 -3.57
C ASP A 280 6.47 5.41 -3.16
N MET A 281 5.87 4.70 -4.12
CA MET A 281 5.11 3.48 -3.89
C MET A 281 6.01 2.24 -3.76
N ILE A 282 6.71 2.16 -2.65
CA ILE A 282 7.44 1.00 -2.16
C ILE A 282 7.38 1.00 -0.64
N GLU A 283 7.16 -0.14 -0.05
CA GLU A 283 7.07 -0.28 1.41
C GLU A 283 7.79 -1.55 1.90
N PRO A 284 8.27 -1.57 3.17
CA PRO A 284 8.73 -2.79 3.79
C PRO A 284 7.63 -3.84 3.84
N PHE A 285 7.98 -5.11 3.65
CA PHE A 285 7.01 -6.20 3.73
C PHE A 285 6.75 -6.56 5.19
N HIS A 286 5.50 -6.43 5.62
CA HIS A 286 5.04 -6.80 6.96
C HIS A 286 4.11 -8.01 6.88
N PRO A 287 4.59 -9.23 7.22
CA PRO A 287 3.80 -10.46 7.13
C PRO A 287 2.46 -10.41 7.86
N ASP A 288 2.43 -9.85 9.06
CA ASP A 288 1.25 -9.68 9.90
C ASP A 288 0.18 -8.79 9.26
N ARG A 289 0.60 -7.67 8.65
CA ARG A 289 -0.29 -6.75 7.94
C ARG A 289 -0.84 -7.38 6.66
N MET A 290 0.01 -8.11 5.93
CA MET A 290 -0.41 -8.83 4.72
C MET A 290 -1.42 -9.94 5.05
N ALA A 291 -1.20 -10.70 6.13
CA ALA A 291 -2.18 -11.68 6.62
C ALA A 291 -3.51 -11.01 6.97
N GLY A 292 -3.47 -9.85 7.65
CA GLY A 292 -4.65 -9.04 7.94
C GLY A 292 -5.41 -8.61 6.68
N ARG A 293 -4.70 -8.12 5.65
CA ARG A 293 -5.29 -7.75 4.35
C ARG A 293 -5.94 -8.94 3.65
N ILE A 294 -5.26 -10.10 3.60
CA ILE A 294 -5.79 -11.34 3.03
C ILE A 294 -7.07 -11.79 3.73
N LEU A 295 -7.17 -11.60 5.04
CA LEU A 295 -8.35 -11.96 5.82
C LEU A 295 -9.43 -10.87 5.88
N GLY A 296 -9.27 -9.77 5.13
CA GLY A 296 -10.21 -8.65 5.12
C GLY A 296 -10.33 -7.92 6.46
N MET A 297 -9.32 -8.03 7.32
CA MET A 297 -9.26 -7.36 8.62
C MET A 297 -8.74 -5.93 8.53
N GLY A 298 -8.30 -5.51 7.33
CA GLY A 298 -7.68 -4.22 7.09
C GLY A 298 -6.23 -4.16 7.55
N ASP A 299 -5.62 -3.01 7.32
CA ASP A 299 -4.24 -2.71 7.74
C ASP A 299 -4.17 -1.33 8.41
N MET A 300 -4.73 -1.29 9.62
CA MET A 300 -4.78 -0.06 10.42
C MET A 300 -3.40 0.50 10.77
N LEU A 301 -2.40 -0.37 10.97
CA LEU A 301 -1.05 0.06 11.34
C LEU A 301 -0.36 0.79 10.19
N THR A 302 -0.42 0.24 8.98
CA THR A 302 0.12 0.93 7.79
C THR A 302 -0.62 2.24 7.52
N PHE A 303 -1.94 2.29 7.76
CA PHE A 303 -2.71 3.53 7.64
C PHE A 303 -2.24 4.59 8.63
N ILE A 304 -2.05 4.22 9.91
CA ILE A 304 -1.55 5.12 10.95
C ILE A 304 -0.14 5.61 10.62
N GLU A 305 0.78 4.71 10.22
CA GLU A 305 2.14 5.07 9.85
C GLU A 305 2.20 6.01 8.64
N LYS A 306 1.40 5.77 7.60
CA LYS A 306 1.29 6.69 6.45
C LYS A 306 0.72 8.03 6.85
N ALA A 307 -0.27 8.04 7.74
CA ALA A 307 -0.82 9.28 8.29
C ALA A 307 0.23 10.03 9.11
N GLU A 308 0.97 9.35 9.98
CA GLU A 308 2.04 9.97 10.81
C GLU A 308 3.20 10.53 9.97
N GLN A 309 3.62 9.85 8.91
CA GLN A 309 4.70 10.32 8.02
C GLN A 309 4.34 11.61 7.27
N GLN A 310 3.07 11.86 7.04
CA GLN A 310 2.58 13.06 6.35
C GLN A 310 2.10 14.15 7.30
N TYR A 311 2.00 13.83 8.58
CA TYR A 311 1.51 14.75 9.59
C TYR A 311 2.66 15.64 10.07
N ASP A 312 2.70 16.89 9.60
CA ASP A 312 3.49 17.94 10.25
C ASP A 312 2.83 18.30 11.59
N GLU A 313 3.42 17.88 12.68
CA GLU A 313 2.92 18.10 14.05
C GLU A 313 2.62 19.58 14.33
N LYS A 314 3.35 20.51 13.68
CA LYS A 314 3.10 21.95 13.76
C LYS A 314 1.85 22.38 13.03
N GLN A 315 1.56 21.76 11.87
CA GLN A 315 0.34 22.03 11.10
C GLN A 315 -0.88 21.44 11.81
N ALA A 316 -0.75 20.24 12.38
CA ALA A 316 -1.81 19.60 13.18
C ALA A 316 -2.22 20.46 14.40
N LYS A 317 -1.27 20.95 15.18
CA LYS A 317 -1.54 21.84 16.32
C LYS A 317 -2.20 23.15 15.88
N LYS A 318 -1.76 23.75 14.76
CA LYS A 318 -2.39 24.95 14.20
C LYS A 318 -3.83 24.69 13.74
N LEU A 319 -4.07 23.55 13.10
CA LEU A 319 -5.40 23.15 12.65
C LEU A 319 -6.33 22.90 13.85
N GLU A 320 -5.86 22.17 14.87
CA GLU A 320 -6.60 21.94 16.11
C GLU A 320 -6.98 23.25 16.81
N GLU A 321 -6.05 24.21 16.90
CA GLU A 321 -6.37 25.56 17.42
C GLU A 321 -7.39 26.31 16.58
N LYS A 322 -7.32 26.23 15.25
CA LYS A 322 -8.27 26.87 14.33
C LYS A 322 -9.64 26.21 14.44
N LEU A 323 -9.71 24.87 14.54
CA LEU A 323 -10.94 24.13 14.77
C LEU A 323 -11.57 24.52 16.12
N ARG A 324 -10.78 24.57 17.17
CA ARG A 324 -11.24 24.98 18.50
C ARG A 324 -11.74 26.42 18.55
N LYS A 325 -11.09 27.32 17.78
CA LYS A 325 -11.50 28.73 17.63
C LYS A 325 -12.59 28.94 16.57
N ASN A 326 -13.07 27.87 15.92
CA ASN A 326 -14.08 27.90 14.86
C ASN A 326 -13.73 28.83 13.69
N ARG A 327 -12.46 28.85 13.29
CA ARG A 327 -11.88 29.70 12.25
C ARG A 327 -11.34 28.89 11.06
N LEU A 328 -12.10 27.86 10.63
CA LEU A 328 -11.75 27.10 9.44
C LEU A 328 -11.90 27.97 8.20
N THR A 329 -10.86 28.05 7.37
CA THR A 329 -10.80 28.83 6.13
C THR A 329 -10.83 27.92 4.90
N LEU A 330 -11.08 28.48 3.70
CA LEU A 330 -10.97 27.73 2.44
C LEU A 330 -9.50 27.38 2.12
N THR A 331 -8.53 28.09 2.66
CA THR A 331 -7.11 27.71 2.59
C THR A 331 -6.87 26.42 3.38
N ASP A 332 -7.39 26.32 4.61
CA ASP A 332 -7.26 25.09 5.41
C ASP A 332 -7.97 23.90 4.74
N TYR A 333 -9.08 24.16 4.06
CA TYR A 333 -9.81 23.14 3.30
C TYR A 333 -9.00 22.66 2.08
N LEU A 334 -8.32 23.58 1.38
CA LEU A 334 -7.43 23.25 0.27
C LEU A 334 -6.24 22.42 0.74
N ASP A 335 -5.58 22.84 1.83
CA ASP A 335 -4.43 22.13 2.42
C ASP A 335 -4.83 20.70 2.82
N GLN A 336 -6.03 20.50 3.38
CA GLN A 336 -6.53 19.17 3.71
C GLN A 336 -6.82 18.30 2.47
N MET A 337 -7.37 18.91 1.41
CA MET A 337 -7.58 18.19 0.14
C MET A 337 -6.24 17.77 -0.48
N GLU A 338 -5.22 18.63 -0.43
CA GLU A 338 -3.88 18.32 -0.93
C GLU A 338 -3.20 17.24 -0.09
N GLN A 339 -3.37 17.25 1.23
CA GLN A 339 -2.90 16.19 2.12
C GLN A 339 -3.57 14.85 1.80
N LEU A 340 -4.89 14.81 1.62
CA LEU A 340 -5.61 13.60 1.23
C LEU A 340 -5.11 13.04 -0.11
N GLN A 341 -4.85 13.89 -1.10
CA GLN A 341 -4.28 13.47 -2.38
C GLN A 341 -2.84 12.95 -2.25
N SER A 342 -2.06 13.52 -1.33
CA SER A 342 -0.68 13.08 -1.07
C SER A 342 -0.58 11.76 -0.32
N MET A 343 -1.64 11.36 0.42
CA MET A 343 -1.71 10.05 1.11
C MET A 343 -1.84 8.84 0.15
N GLY A 344 -1.96 9.10 -1.14
CA GLY A 344 -2.08 8.08 -2.17
C GLY A 344 -3.50 7.97 -2.73
N ASP A 345 -3.73 6.93 -3.52
CA ASP A 345 -5.04 6.65 -4.09
C ASP A 345 -6.05 6.35 -2.95
N LEU A 346 -7.18 7.05 -2.97
CA LEU A 346 -8.25 6.88 -1.99
C LEU A 346 -8.79 5.45 -1.94
N SER A 347 -8.66 4.70 -3.04
CA SER A 347 -8.96 3.26 -3.08
C SER A 347 -8.03 2.47 -2.17
N GLN A 348 -6.74 2.81 -2.13
CA GLN A 348 -5.76 2.16 -1.25
C GLN A 348 -6.04 2.46 0.23
N ILE A 349 -6.52 3.67 0.53
CA ILE A 349 -6.92 4.03 1.90
C ILE A 349 -8.14 3.23 2.33
N ALA A 350 -9.13 3.07 1.44
CA ALA A 350 -10.31 2.25 1.72
C ALA A 350 -9.97 0.78 2.00
N ASP A 351 -8.95 0.24 1.32
CA ASP A 351 -8.47 -1.13 1.51
C ASP A 351 -7.79 -1.37 2.86
N MET A 352 -7.19 -0.34 3.43
CA MET A 352 -6.55 -0.43 4.74
C MET A 352 -7.56 -0.38 5.88
N LEU A 353 -8.79 0.05 5.62
CA LEU A 353 -9.84 0.10 6.63
C LEU A 353 -10.51 -1.27 6.84
N PRO A 354 -10.79 -1.69 8.09
CA PRO A 354 -11.52 -2.92 8.35
C PRO A 354 -12.89 -2.92 7.66
N GLY A 355 -13.29 -4.05 7.04
CA GLY A 355 -14.48 -4.17 6.20
C GLY A 355 -15.83 -3.69 6.77
N GLY A 356 -15.89 -3.40 8.08
CA GLY A 356 -17.04 -2.75 8.74
C GLY A 356 -17.06 -1.23 8.59
N MET A 357 -15.90 -0.59 8.51
CA MET A 357 -15.74 0.86 8.31
C MET A 357 -15.75 1.21 6.81
N ALA A 358 -15.25 0.34 5.96
CA ALA A 358 -15.27 0.51 4.50
C ALA A 358 -16.69 0.51 3.90
N LYS A 359 -17.68 -0.11 4.53
CA LYS A 359 -19.08 -0.12 4.04
C LYS A 359 -19.77 1.24 4.00
N GLY A 360 -19.22 2.25 4.66
CA GLY A 360 -19.70 3.65 4.61
C GLY A 360 -18.87 4.56 3.70
N PHE A 361 -17.74 4.05 3.20
CA PHE A 361 -16.81 4.78 2.36
C PHE A 361 -16.72 4.09 0.98
N ASP A 362 -17.42 4.65 0.01
CA ASP A 362 -17.39 4.18 -1.38
C ASP A 362 -16.43 5.08 -2.16
N PRO A 363 -15.20 4.63 -2.47
CA PRO A 363 -14.22 5.44 -3.21
C PRO A 363 -14.73 5.86 -4.59
N SER A 364 -15.64 5.07 -5.19
CA SER A 364 -16.21 5.38 -6.50
C SER A 364 -17.14 6.59 -6.48
N GLN A 365 -17.60 7.03 -5.30
CA GLN A 365 -18.41 8.24 -5.12
C GLN A 365 -17.55 9.51 -4.95
N ILE A 366 -16.23 9.36 -4.80
CA ILE A 366 -15.33 10.50 -4.77
C ILE A 366 -14.90 10.78 -6.20
N ASP A 367 -15.57 11.74 -6.80
CA ASP A 367 -15.25 12.21 -8.14
C ASP A 367 -13.94 13.01 -8.10
N GLU A 368 -12.83 12.40 -8.56
CA GLU A 368 -11.52 13.06 -8.67
C GLU A 368 -11.59 14.35 -9.49
N LYS A 369 -12.48 14.40 -10.50
CA LYS A 369 -12.74 15.62 -11.27
C LYS A 369 -13.37 16.70 -10.40
N GLN A 370 -14.29 16.32 -9.52
CA GLN A 370 -14.90 17.24 -8.57
C GLN A 370 -13.86 17.80 -7.57
N MET A 371 -12.92 16.98 -7.12
CA MET A 371 -11.82 17.43 -6.26
C MET A 371 -10.89 18.40 -7.02
N ALA A 372 -10.54 18.10 -8.26
CA ALA A 372 -9.75 18.98 -9.12
C ALA A 372 -10.47 20.29 -9.40
N HIS A 373 -11.78 20.26 -9.65
CA HIS A 373 -12.63 21.46 -9.81
C HIS A 373 -12.65 22.31 -8.52
N ASN A 374 -12.84 21.70 -7.38
CA ASN A 374 -12.83 22.39 -6.08
C ASN A 374 -11.49 23.09 -5.83
N LYS A 375 -10.37 22.41 -6.12
CA LYS A 375 -9.03 22.97 -6.03
C LYS A 375 -8.86 24.18 -6.96
N ALA A 376 -9.25 24.07 -8.23
CA ALA A 376 -9.17 25.15 -9.21
C ALA A 376 -10.01 26.37 -8.80
N ILE A 377 -11.22 26.15 -8.26
CA ILE A 377 -12.08 27.23 -7.76
C ILE A 377 -11.38 27.98 -6.61
N ILE A 378 -10.84 27.27 -5.61
CA ILE A 378 -10.19 27.89 -4.46
C ILE A 378 -8.91 28.61 -4.90
N GLN A 379 -8.14 28.04 -5.80
CA GLN A 379 -6.93 28.66 -6.35
C GLN A 379 -7.23 29.94 -7.15
N SER A 380 -8.39 30.03 -7.77
CA SER A 380 -8.86 31.25 -8.47
C SER A 380 -9.35 32.36 -7.52
N MET A 381 -9.47 32.10 -6.22
CA MET A 381 -9.83 33.10 -5.22
C MET A 381 -8.59 33.86 -4.74
N THR A 382 -8.76 35.12 -4.38
CA THR A 382 -7.73 35.90 -3.67
C THR A 382 -7.54 35.38 -2.25
N PRO A 383 -6.36 35.61 -1.60
CA PRO A 383 -6.14 35.19 -0.20
C PRO A 383 -7.24 35.68 0.75
N LEU A 384 -7.69 36.93 0.60
CA LEU A 384 -8.77 37.51 1.42
C LEU A 384 -10.12 36.80 1.22
N GLU A 385 -10.41 36.32 0.01
CA GLU A 385 -11.64 35.60 -0.30
C GLU A 385 -11.59 34.16 0.25
N ARG A 386 -10.42 33.55 0.31
CA ARG A 386 -10.22 32.23 0.93
C ARG A 386 -10.35 32.28 2.45
N GLU A 387 -9.86 33.37 3.06
CA GLU A 387 -9.99 33.57 4.50
C GLU A 387 -11.42 33.98 4.89
N ASN A 388 -12.11 34.75 4.07
CA ASN A 388 -13.42 35.29 4.37
C ASN A 388 -14.45 35.08 3.25
N PRO A 389 -14.98 33.84 3.10
CA PRO A 389 -15.90 33.51 2.01
C PRO A 389 -17.19 34.36 1.98
N GLN A 390 -17.54 35.04 3.09
CA GLN A 390 -18.71 35.87 3.19
C GLN A 390 -18.66 37.13 2.30
N ILE A 391 -17.47 37.55 1.87
CA ILE A 391 -17.32 38.70 0.95
C ILE A 391 -17.63 38.37 -0.51
N LEU A 392 -17.91 37.09 -0.84
CA LEU A 392 -18.13 36.60 -2.19
C LEU A 392 -19.51 37.00 -2.71
N ASN A 393 -19.59 38.15 -3.37
CA ASN A 393 -20.78 38.61 -4.08
C ASN A 393 -20.89 37.99 -5.50
N ALA A 394 -21.97 38.26 -6.21
CA ALA A 394 -22.25 37.73 -7.54
C ALA A 394 -21.15 38.04 -8.57
N SER A 395 -20.56 39.25 -8.53
CA SER A 395 -19.47 39.65 -9.43
C SER A 395 -18.20 38.88 -9.18
N ARG A 396 -17.80 38.69 -7.91
CA ARG A 396 -16.63 37.92 -7.52
C ARG A 396 -16.78 36.45 -7.89
N LYS A 397 -17.96 35.84 -7.66
CA LYS A 397 -18.24 34.46 -8.06
C LYS A 397 -18.14 34.26 -9.58
N LYS A 398 -18.64 35.23 -10.39
CA LYS A 398 -18.47 35.17 -11.85
C LYS A 398 -17.00 35.25 -12.27
N ARG A 399 -16.20 36.11 -11.66
CA ARG A 399 -14.77 36.23 -11.92
C ARG A 399 -14.02 34.92 -11.57
N ILE A 400 -14.32 34.34 -10.40
CA ILE A 400 -13.71 33.06 -9.95
C ILE A 400 -14.08 31.94 -10.92
N ALA A 401 -15.34 31.79 -11.28
CA ALA A 401 -15.81 30.80 -12.24
C ALA A 401 -15.13 30.95 -13.60
N ALA A 402 -15.02 32.16 -14.13
CA ALA A 402 -14.28 32.42 -15.38
C ALA A 402 -12.79 32.10 -15.27
N GLY A 403 -12.18 32.37 -14.11
CA GLY A 403 -10.74 32.08 -13.86
C GLY A 403 -10.37 30.59 -13.81
N CYS A 404 -11.32 29.74 -13.43
CA CYS A 404 -11.11 28.28 -13.39
C CYS A 404 -11.81 27.51 -14.53
N GLY A 405 -12.47 28.21 -15.47
CA GLY A 405 -13.16 27.58 -16.59
C GLY A 405 -14.41 26.78 -16.20
N LEU A 406 -15.06 27.16 -15.07
CA LEU A 406 -16.22 26.46 -14.53
C LEU A 406 -17.42 27.44 -14.44
N GLU A 407 -18.57 26.93 -14.03
CA GLU A 407 -19.77 27.71 -13.87
C GLU A 407 -19.94 28.29 -12.44
N VAL A 408 -20.72 29.36 -12.31
CA VAL A 408 -21.05 29.97 -11.00
C VAL A 408 -21.77 28.98 -10.08
N VAL A 409 -22.47 28.01 -10.67
CA VAL A 409 -23.14 26.92 -9.93
C VAL A 409 -22.13 26.07 -9.17
N ASP A 410 -20.97 25.78 -9.77
CA ASP A 410 -19.92 24.97 -9.14
C ASP A 410 -19.26 25.71 -7.97
N VAL A 411 -19.05 27.03 -8.13
CA VAL A 411 -18.59 27.89 -7.03
C VAL A 411 -19.58 27.89 -5.87
N ASN A 412 -20.87 27.96 -6.15
CA ASN A 412 -21.90 27.91 -5.10
C ASN A 412 -21.97 26.53 -4.43
N ARG A 413 -21.79 25.47 -5.20
CA ARG A 413 -21.76 24.10 -4.66
C ARG A 413 -20.59 23.91 -3.69
N LEU A 414 -19.39 24.37 -4.05
CA LEU A 414 -18.22 24.35 -3.17
C LEU A 414 -18.48 25.12 -1.87
N LEU A 415 -18.99 26.36 -1.97
CA LEU A 415 -19.27 27.19 -0.79
C LEU A 415 -20.28 26.54 0.15
N LYS A 416 -21.34 25.93 -0.40
CA LYS A 416 -22.34 25.21 0.38
C LYS A 416 -21.76 23.99 1.09
N SER A 417 -20.88 23.23 0.42
CA SER A 417 -20.18 22.09 1.02
C SER A 417 -19.25 22.55 2.14
N PHE A 418 -18.56 23.66 1.96
CA PHE A 418 -17.70 24.24 2.98
C PHE A 418 -18.50 24.77 4.20
N GLU A 419 -19.63 25.42 4.00
CA GLU A 419 -20.52 25.84 5.09
C GLU A 419 -21.03 24.65 5.89
N MET A 420 -21.40 23.55 5.21
CA MET A 420 -21.82 22.31 5.87
C MET A 420 -20.70 21.72 6.72
N LEU A 421 -19.47 21.70 6.22
CA LEU A 421 -18.30 21.28 6.96
C LEU A 421 -18.07 22.12 8.22
N GLN A 422 -18.18 23.45 8.10
CA GLN A 422 -18.07 24.37 9.25
C GLN A 422 -19.15 24.12 10.30
N GLN A 423 -20.39 23.83 9.88
CA GLN A 423 -21.49 23.51 10.79
C GLN A 423 -21.27 22.19 11.50
N MET A 424 -20.79 21.15 10.81
CA MET A 424 -20.42 19.86 11.42
C MET A 424 -19.30 20.03 12.45
N THR A 425 -18.28 20.78 12.13
CA THR A 425 -17.17 21.08 13.05
C THR A 425 -17.66 21.81 14.31
N LYS A 426 -18.57 22.79 14.14
CA LYS A 426 -19.22 23.47 15.28
C LYS A 426 -20.02 22.55 16.17
N ALA A 427 -20.73 21.58 15.59
CA ALA A 427 -21.52 20.60 16.34
C ALA A 427 -20.60 19.66 17.15
N MET A 428 -19.46 19.25 16.57
CA MET A 428 -18.49 18.39 17.25
C MET A 428 -17.78 19.09 18.41
N THR A 429 -17.47 20.37 18.29
CA THR A 429 -16.79 21.15 19.37
C THR A 429 -17.72 21.56 20.50
N LYS A 430 -19.04 21.64 20.29
CA LYS A 430 -20.03 22.01 21.31
C LYS A 430 -20.64 20.83 22.07
N GLY A 431 -20.61 19.62 21.51
CA GLY A 431 -21.15 18.41 22.12
C GLY A 431 -20.01 17.55 22.67
N GLY A 432 -19.75 17.64 23.97
CA GLY A 432 -18.73 16.87 24.63
C GLY A 432 -18.85 15.36 24.39
N GLY A 433 -17.80 14.74 23.85
CA GLY A 433 -17.54 13.32 23.94
C GLY A 433 -17.83 12.48 22.71
N MET A 434 -16.84 11.76 22.35
CA MET A 434 -16.59 10.67 21.40
C MET A 434 -17.71 9.60 21.19
N ARG A 435 -18.95 9.86 21.60
CA ARG A 435 -20.11 8.97 21.37
C ARG A 435 -20.87 9.20 20.07
N GLY A 436 -20.53 10.25 19.31
CA GLY A 436 -21.20 10.63 18.05
C GLY A 436 -20.57 10.12 16.78
N LEU A 437 -19.33 9.60 16.78
CA LEU A 437 -18.59 9.27 15.56
C LEU A 437 -19.15 8.04 14.81
N GLY A 438 -19.76 7.09 15.49
CA GLY A 438 -20.35 5.88 14.87
C GLY A 438 -21.68 6.12 14.15
N GLY A 439 -22.40 7.19 14.48
CA GLY A 439 -23.72 7.49 13.91
C GLY A 439 -23.71 8.46 12.73
N MET A 440 -22.61 9.18 12.48
CA MET A 440 -22.58 10.31 11.56
C MET A 440 -21.89 10.00 10.22
N MET A 441 -21.06 8.96 10.13
CA MET A 441 -20.46 8.50 8.87
C MET A 441 -21.44 7.72 7.96
N GLY A 442 -22.61 7.34 8.47
CA GLY A 442 -23.66 6.67 7.69
C GLY A 442 -24.59 7.60 6.90
N GLY A 443 -24.37 8.91 6.91
CA GLY A 443 -25.31 9.92 6.38
C GLY A 443 -24.94 10.60 5.06
N PHE A 444 -23.79 10.26 4.43
CA PHE A 444 -23.32 10.96 3.22
C PHE A 444 -23.79 10.33 1.89
N GLY A 445 -24.58 9.28 1.93
CA GLY A 445 -25.16 8.63 0.73
C GLY A 445 -26.68 8.55 0.82
N GLY A 446 -27.38 9.47 0.20
CA GLY A 446 -28.76 9.24 -0.21
C GLY A 446 -29.87 9.91 0.57
N LYS A 447 -30.23 11.13 0.18
CA LYS A 447 -31.62 11.64 0.16
C LYS A 447 -31.73 12.78 -0.83
N VAL A 448 -31.85 12.41 -2.09
CA VAL A 448 -32.58 13.22 -3.07
C VAL A 448 -33.76 12.37 -3.55
N ALA A 449 -34.96 12.93 -3.43
CA ALA A 449 -36.24 12.48 -3.96
C ALA A 449 -36.94 11.27 -3.29
N ARG A 450 -37.91 11.59 -2.46
CA ARG A 450 -39.31 11.18 -2.70
C ARG A 450 -40.22 12.06 -1.86
N GLY A 451 -40.86 12.98 -2.55
CA GLY A 451 -41.96 13.73 -2.02
C GLY A 451 -43.27 12.92 -2.02
N THR A 452 -44.14 13.36 -1.16
CA THR A 452 -45.59 13.24 -1.17
C THR A 452 -46.24 11.87 -1.22
N MET A 453 -46.99 11.55 -0.17
CA MET A 453 -48.45 11.48 -0.13
C MET A 453 -48.94 11.00 1.25
N HIS A 454 -49.69 11.87 1.85
CA HIS A 454 -51.02 11.76 2.44
C HIS A 454 -51.49 10.42 3.03
N GLY A 455 -52.02 10.52 4.26
CA GLY A 455 -53.06 9.65 4.71
C GLY A 455 -53.25 9.62 6.23
N PHE A 456 -53.95 10.56 6.78
CA PHE A 456 -55.08 10.50 7.71
C PHE A 456 -55.38 9.12 8.33
N GLY A 457 -55.47 9.09 9.65
CA GLY A 457 -56.05 7.95 10.36
C GLY A 457 -56.05 8.15 11.88
N ARG A 458 -57.01 8.90 12.35
CA ARG A 458 -57.36 9.18 13.77
C ARG A 458 -58.11 8.02 14.39
N LYS A 459 -58.01 7.90 15.76
CA LYS A 459 -58.90 7.26 16.73
C LYS A 459 -58.73 5.77 16.99
N LYS A 460 -58.94 5.22 18.20
CA LYS A 460 -59.52 5.68 19.47
C LYS A 460 -59.12 4.71 20.57
N ARG A 461 -59.07 5.20 21.82
CA ARG A 461 -59.13 4.45 23.07
C ARG A 461 -60.36 3.54 23.16
N LEU A 462 -60.23 2.48 23.95
CA LEU A 462 -61.13 1.94 24.98
C LEU A 462 -61.01 0.40 24.98
N LYS A 463 -60.72 -0.24 25.95
CA LYS A 463 -60.95 -0.52 27.34
C LYS A 463 -59.81 -1.33 27.91
#